data_b2da117f37b7264d76e0bfef58fc38fb
#
_entry.id   b2da117f37b7264d76e0bfef58fc38fb
#
_cell.length_a   1.000
_cell.length_b   1.000
_cell.length_c   1.000
_cell.angle_alpha   90.00
_cell.angle_beta   90.00
_cell.angle_gamma   90.00
#
_symmetry.space_group_name_H-M   'P 1'
#
loop_
_entity.id
_entity.type
_entity.pdbx_description
1 polymer ?
#
loop_
_entity_poly.entity_id
_entity_poly.type
_entity_poly.pdbx_seq_one_letter_code
_entity_poly.pdbx_strand_id
1 'polypeptide(L)'
;YIRKANVIAGEAGGITQHIGAYNVQLEDGRRITFLDTPGHEAFTAMRARGAKVTDIAIIIVAADDNVMPQTKEAINHAMAAGVPIVFAINKVDKPTANPDKIKEELAAMNYLVEEWGGKYQSQDISAKKGMGVEDLLEKVLLEAEMLDLKANPDRNATGSIIESSLDKGRGYVATVLVSNGTLKVGDIVLAGTSYGRVKAMFNERNQRIKEAGPSEPALVLGLNGAPAAGDTFHVVESDQEAREITNKREQLAREQGLRTQKILTLDELGRRIALGNFQELNIIVKGDVDGSVEALSDSLI
;
A
#
# COMPACT_ATOMS: atom_id res chain seq x y z
N TYR A 1 10.06 15.62 -6.89
CA TYR A 1 10.33 16.82 -6.08
C TYR A 1 10.56 16.44 -4.61
N ILE A 2 9.58 15.87 -3.94
CA ILE A 2 9.63 15.51 -2.49
C ILE A 2 10.83 14.62 -2.15
N ARG A 3 11.09 13.56 -2.90
CA ARG A 3 12.24 12.66 -2.71
C ARG A 3 13.59 13.25 -3.14
N LYS A 4 13.61 14.39 -3.86
CA LYS A 4 14.81 14.95 -4.52
C LYS A 4 15.55 13.89 -5.39
N ALA A 5 14.80 12.95 -6.01
CA ALA A 5 15.30 11.86 -6.83
C ALA A 5 14.46 11.73 -8.11
N ASN A 6 15.10 11.26 -9.19
CA ASN A 6 14.40 10.99 -10.45
C ASN A 6 13.87 9.55 -10.45
N VAL A 7 12.70 9.35 -9.86
CA VAL A 7 12.05 8.03 -9.73
C VAL A 7 11.52 7.54 -11.07
N ILE A 8 10.99 8.43 -11.89
CA ILE A 8 10.38 8.13 -13.20
C ILE A 8 11.37 7.40 -14.13
N ALA A 9 12.66 7.74 -14.07
CA ALA A 9 13.68 7.10 -14.90
C ALA A 9 13.95 5.64 -14.54
N GLY A 10 13.56 5.19 -13.35
CA GLY A 10 13.73 3.81 -12.87
C GLY A 10 12.52 2.91 -13.10
N GLU A 11 11.36 3.47 -13.45
CA GLU A 11 10.12 2.71 -13.63
C GLU A 11 9.82 2.44 -15.11
N ALA A 12 9.49 1.19 -15.43
CA ALA A 12 9.14 0.79 -16.78
C ALA A 12 7.89 1.57 -17.27
N GLY A 13 8.01 2.21 -18.42
CA GLY A 13 6.93 3.04 -18.98
C GLY A 13 6.70 4.37 -18.25
N GLY A 14 7.50 4.71 -17.24
CA GLY A 14 7.38 5.98 -16.48
C GLY A 14 6.10 6.09 -15.64
N ILE A 15 5.53 4.96 -15.23
CA ILE A 15 4.35 4.86 -14.36
C ILE A 15 4.65 4.01 -13.14
N THR A 16 4.02 4.33 -12.00
CA THR A 16 4.12 3.55 -10.77
C THR A 16 3.45 2.18 -10.97
N GLN A 17 4.19 1.09 -10.75
CA GLN A 17 3.71 -0.29 -10.93
C GLN A 17 3.72 -1.08 -9.62
N HIS A 18 4.45 -0.63 -8.61
CA HIS A 18 4.58 -1.26 -7.29
C HIS A 18 4.23 -0.27 -6.19
N ILE A 19 3.88 -0.77 -5.01
CA ILE A 19 3.73 0.11 -3.85
C ILE A 19 5.11 0.57 -3.41
N GLY A 20 5.40 1.86 -3.57
CA GLY A 20 6.62 2.49 -3.05
C GLY A 20 6.42 2.97 -1.62
N ALA A 21 7.34 2.62 -0.72
CA ALA A 21 7.36 3.16 0.65
C ALA A 21 8.66 3.93 0.88
N TYR A 22 8.57 5.18 1.27
CA TYR A 22 9.75 6.02 1.50
C TYR A 22 9.52 7.08 2.57
N ASN A 23 10.55 7.31 3.37
CA ASN A 23 10.54 8.31 4.43
C ASN A 23 11.22 9.59 3.96
N VAL A 24 10.60 10.73 4.21
CA VAL A 24 11.11 12.05 3.86
C VAL A 24 11.23 12.88 5.11
N GLN A 25 12.41 13.47 5.33
CA GLN A 25 12.63 14.46 6.35
C GLN A 25 12.45 15.86 5.75
N LEU A 26 11.59 16.64 6.34
CA LEU A 26 11.37 18.04 5.99
C LEU A 26 12.48 18.93 6.53
N GLU A 27 12.54 20.18 6.07
CA GLU A 27 13.59 21.14 6.46
C GLU A 27 13.57 21.48 7.95
N ASP A 28 12.41 21.43 8.57
CA ASP A 28 12.21 21.63 10.02
C ASP A 28 12.50 20.39 10.90
N GLY A 29 12.87 19.28 10.27
CA GLY A 29 13.22 18.02 10.94
C GLY A 29 12.04 17.07 11.13
N ARG A 30 10.78 17.48 10.84
CA ARG A 30 9.61 16.58 10.84
C ARG A 30 9.75 15.53 9.73
N ARG A 31 9.19 14.35 9.95
CA ARG A 31 9.27 13.23 8.99
C ARG A 31 7.88 12.81 8.55
N ILE A 32 7.76 12.51 7.27
CA ILE A 32 6.55 11.94 6.67
C ILE A 32 6.94 10.68 5.90
N THR A 33 6.23 9.60 6.13
CA THR A 33 6.38 8.39 5.31
C THR A 33 5.27 8.35 4.26
N PHE A 34 5.68 8.27 3.01
CA PHE A 34 4.78 8.16 1.88
C PHE A 34 4.67 6.71 1.43
N LEU A 35 3.43 6.29 1.16
CA LEU A 35 3.13 5.10 0.38
C LEU A 35 2.59 5.54 -0.97
N ASP A 36 3.36 5.30 -2.03
CA ASP A 36 2.94 5.59 -3.39
C ASP A 36 2.30 4.34 -4.00
N THR A 37 1.06 4.48 -4.47
CA THR A 37 0.28 3.37 -5.04
C THR A 37 -0.02 3.61 -6.51
N PRO A 38 -0.02 2.56 -7.35
CA PRO A 38 -0.37 2.70 -8.76
C PRO A 38 -1.80 3.24 -8.96
N GLY A 39 -1.95 4.20 -9.89
CA GLY A 39 -3.25 4.81 -10.20
C GLY A 39 -4.13 4.01 -11.16
N HIS A 40 -3.59 3.00 -11.86
CA HIS A 40 -4.34 2.21 -12.84
C HIS A 40 -5.41 1.33 -12.17
N GLU A 41 -6.56 1.15 -12.81
CA GLU A 41 -7.70 0.39 -12.27
C GLU A 41 -7.36 -1.05 -11.87
N ALA A 42 -6.48 -1.71 -12.61
CA ALA A 42 -6.03 -3.07 -12.28
C ALA A 42 -5.42 -3.20 -10.86
N PHE A 43 -4.96 -2.11 -10.25
CA PHE A 43 -4.31 -2.11 -8.94
C PHE A 43 -5.22 -1.70 -7.77
N THR A 44 -6.52 -1.96 -7.88
CA THR A 44 -7.54 -1.70 -6.84
C THR A 44 -7.16 -2.28 -5.48
N ALA A 45 -6.72 -3.55 -5.45
CA ALA A 45 -6.29 -4.23 -4.22
C ALA A 45 -5.10 -3.52 -3.54
N MET A 46 -4.14 -3.01 -4.33
CA MET A 46 -3.00 -2.25 -3.80
C MET A 46 -3.44 -0.93 -3.17
N ARG A 47 -4.37 -0.19 -3.80
CA ARG A 47 -4.93 1.06 -3.23
C ARG A 47 -5.69 0.80 -1.94
N ALA A 48 -6.54 -0.23 -1.92
CA ALA A 48 -7.28 -0.62 -0.71
C ALA A 48 -6.35 -1.02 0.44
N ARG A 49 -5.26 -1.71 0.12
CA ARG A 49 -4.22 -2.09 1.10
C ARG A 49 -3.46 -0.87 1.60
N GLY A 50 -3.03 0.02 0.70
CA GLY A 50 -2.38 1.27 1.06
C GLY A 50 -3.23 2.08 2.04
N ALA A 51 -4.53 2.26 1.74
CA ALA A 51 -5.45 3.00 2.59
C ALA A 51 -5.59 2.41 4.01
N LYS A 52 -5.48 1.09 4.18
CA LYS A 52 -5.59 0.44 5.51
C LYS A 52 -4.39 0.65 6.43
N VAL A 53 -3.23 0.98 5.86
CA VAL A 53 -1.97 1.10 6.61
C VAL A 53 -1.48 2.54 6.73
N THR A 54 -2.21 3.49 6.15
CA THR A 54 -1.90 4.93 6.19
C THR A 54 -2.76 5.67 7.20
N ASP A 55 -2.28 6.78 7.70
CA ASP A 55 -3.00 7.67 8.60
C ASP A 55 -3.78 8.74 7.83
N ILE A 56 -3.28 9.17 6.67
CA ILE A 56 -3.87 10.21 5.82
C ILE A 56 -3.74 9.79 4.36
N ALA A 57 -4.76 10.04 3.56
CA ALA A 57 -4.75 9.81 2.12
C ALA A 57 -4.66 11.14 1.35
N ILE A 58 -3.66 11.26 0.48
CA ILE A 58 -3.58 12.37 -0.48
C ILE A 58 -4.17 11.89 -1.80
N ILE A 59 -5.28 12.48 -2.20
CA ILE A 59 -5.96 12.18 -3.47
C ILE A 59 -5.57 13.22 -4.51
N ILE A 60 -4.84 12.78 -5.54
CA ILE A 60 -4.36 13.67 -6.61
C ILE A 60 -5.37 13.70 -7.74
N VAL A 61 -5.81 14.91 -8.13
CA VAL A 61 -6.71 15.15 -9.25
C VAL A 61 -6.06 16.10 -10.22
N ALA A 62 -6.13 15.82 -11.51
CA ALA A 62 -5.56 16.72 -12.53
C ALA A 62 -6.51 17.90 -12.82
N ALA A 63 -6.03 19.12 -12.72
CA ALA A 63 -6.80 20.35 -12.97
C ALA A 63 -7.19 20.54 -14.44
N ASP A 64 -6.54 19.82 -15.36
CA ASP A 64 -6.79 19.85 -16.79
C ASP A 64 -7.73 18.74 -17.29
N ASP A 65 -8.34 18.00 -16.36
CA ASP A 65 -9.22 16.85 -16.64
C ASP A 65 -10.52 16.95 -15.81
N ASN A 66 -11.17 15.83 -15.55
CA ASN A 66 -12.33 15.70 -14.68
C ASN A 66 -12.01 14.73 -13.52
N VAL A 67 -12.92 14.63 -12.55
CA VAL A 67 -12.83 13.60 -11.50
C VAL A 67 -13.11 12.23 -12.13
N MET A 68 -12.04 11.51 -12.44
CA MET A 68 -12.07 10.22 -13.12
C MET A 68 -12.60 9.09 -12.23
N PRO A 69 -13.07 7.96 -12.80
CA PRO A 69 -13.54 6.82 -12.02
C PRO A 69 -12.52 6.30 -11.01
N GLN A 70 -11.22 6.27 -11.36
CA GLN A 70 -10.13 5.88 -10.47
C GLN A 70 -9.99 6.82 -9.25
N THR A 71 -10.25 8.12 -9.45
CA THR A 71 -10.28 9.09 -8.35
C THR A 71 -11.42 8.78 -7.37
N LYS A 72 -12.62 8.48 -7.89
CA LYS A 72 -13.78 8.10 -7.07
C LYS A 72 -13.50 6.81 -6.29
N GLU A 73 -12.87 5.84 -6.92
CA GLU A 73 -12.45 4.60 -6.28
C GLU A 73 -11.45 4.86 -5.14
N ALA A 74 -10.42 5.68 -5.38
CA ALA A 74 -9.44 6.03 -4.36
C ALA A 74 -10.09 6.73 -3.15
N ILE A 75 -11.03 7.64 -3.39
CA ILE A 75 -11.82 8.28 -2.34
C ILE A 75 -12.63 7.24 -1.55
N ASN A 76 -13.29 6.30 -2.23
CA ASN A 76 -14.08 5.25 -1.59
C ASN A 76 -13.20 4.34 -0.72
N HIS A 77 -11.98 3.99 -1.15
CA HIS A 77 -11.04 3.21 -0.35
C HIS A 77 -10.59 3.96 0.91
N ALA A 78 -10.27 5.25 0.80
CA ALA A 78 -9.91 6.07 1.95
C ALA A 78 -11.09 6.20 2.94
N MET A 79 -12.29 6.43 2.44
CA MET A 79 -13.51 6.50 3.26
C MET A 79 -13.83 5.16 3.94
N ALA A 80 -13.71 4.04 3.23
CA ALA A 80 -13.93 2.70 3.79
C ALA A 80 -12.89 2.34 4.87
N ALA A 81 -11.67 2.85 4.74
CA ALA A 81 -10.62 2.70 5.74
C ALA A 81 -10.75 3.70 6.90
N GLY A 82 -11.66 4.69 6.81
CA GLY A 82 -11.83 5.74 7.83
C GLY A 82 -10.68 6.74 7.89
N VAL A 83 -9.93 6.88 6.80
CA VAL A 83 -8.73 7.71 6.71
C VAL A 83 -9.10 9.12 6.23
N PRO A 84 -8.65 10.19 6.88
CA PRO A 84 -8.80 11.56 6.40
C PRO A 84 -8.22 11.76 5.00
N ILE A 85 -8.87 12.62 4.22
CA ILE A 85 -8.51 12.89 2.84
C ILE A 85 -8.04 14.34 2.70
N VAL A 86 -6.89 14.53 2.05
CA VAL A 86 -6.40 15.82 1.56
C VAL A 86 -6.38 15.77 0.03
N PHE A 87 -7.05 16.71 -0.63
CA PHE A 87 -7.07 16.79 -2.08
C PHE A 87 -5.89 17.59 -2.61
N ALA A 88 -5.17 17.06 -3.59
CA ALA A 88 -4.10 17.75 -4.31
C ALA A 88 -4.53 17.96 -5.77
N ILE A 89 -4.90 19.19 -6.14
CA ILE A 89 -5.33 19.53 -7.48
C ILE A 89 -4.07 19.89 -8.29
N ASN A 90 -3.61 18.93 -9.10
CA ASN A 90 -2.31 18.99 -9.77
C ASN A 90 -2.42 19.54 -11.19
N LYS A 91 -1.28 19.91 -11.77
CA LYS A 91 -1.11 20.45 -13.12
C LYS A 91 -1.69 21.84 -13.32
N VAL A 92 -1.74 22.66 -12.28
CA VAL A 92 -2.27 24.05 -12.37
C VAL A 92 -1.41 24.97 -13.27
N ASP A 93 -0.23 24.53 -13.65
CA ASP A 93 0.65 25.22 -14.59
C ASP A 93 0.24 25.08 -16.06
N LYS A 94 -0.77 24.25 -16.38
CA LYS A 94 -1.26 24.10 -17.75
C LYS A 94 -2.25 25.20 -18.12
N PRO A 95 -2.27 25.64 -19.38
CA PRO A 95 -3.22 26.68 -19.84
C PRO A 95 -4.70 26.23 -19.76
N THR A 96 -4.94 24.94 -19.80
CA THR A 96 -6.28 24.32 -19.73
C THR A 96 -6.71 23.98 -18.32
N ALA A 97 -5.87 24.27 -17.31
CA ALA A 97 -6.16 23.96 -15.91
C ALA A 97 -7.35 24.79 -15.40
N ASN A 98 -8.28 24.13 -14.75
CA ASN A 98 -9.40 24.75 -14.05
C ASN A 98 -9.60 24.08 -12.69
N PRO A 99 -8.88 24.52 -11.64
CA PRO A 99 -9.01 23.96 -10.30
C PRO A 99 -10.43 24.09 -9.71
N ASP A 100 -11.10 25.22 -9.98
CA ASP A 100 -12.44 25.49 -9.46
C ASP A 100 -13.46 24.48 -9.99
N LYS A 101 -13.36 24.08 -11.25
CA LYS A 101 -14.19 23.01 -11.82
C LYS A 101 -14.04 21.70 -11.06
N ILE A 102 -12.79 21.34 -10.71
CA ILE A 102 -12.55 20.12 -9.93
C ILE A 102 -13.16 20.23 -8.53
N LYS A 103 -13.04 21.40 -7.88
CA LYS A 103 -13.68 21.66 -6.56
C LYS A 103 -15.21 21.57 -6.64
N GLU A 104 -15.82 22.04 -7.76
CA GLU A 104 -17.25 21.89 -8.02
C GLU A 104 -17.65 20.42 -8.18
N GLU A 105 -16.90 19.63 -8.95
CA GLU A 105 -17.15 18.19 -9.13
C GLU A 105 -17.01 17.43 -7.81
N LEU A 106 -16.03 17.76 -6.98
CA LEU A 106 -15.86 17.18 -5.65
C LEU A 106 -17.03 17.57 -4.73
N ALA A 107 -17.45 18.84 -4.74
CA ALA A 107 -18.60 19.31 -3.97
C ALA A 107 -19.90 18.60 -4.38
N ALA A 108 -20.12 18.36 -5.68
CA ALA A 108 -21.26 17.61 -6.19
C ALA A 108 -21.30 16.16 -5.70
N MET A 109 -20.14 15.59 -5.31
CA MET A 109 -20.01 14.28 -4.68
C MET A 109 -20.02 14.33 -3.14
N ASN A 110 -20.38 15.47 -2.53
CA ASN A 110 -20.35 15.74 -1.08
C ASN A 110 -18.95 15.82 -0.46
N TYR A 111 -17.91 16.12 -1.26
CA TYR A 111 -16.55 16.38 -0.77
C TYR A 111 -16.22 17.87 -0.87
N LEU A 112 -16.97 18.70 -0.12
CA LEU A 112 -16.79 20.15 -0.10
C LEU A 112 -15.45 20.51 0.53
N VAL A 113 -14.65 21.29 -0.19
CA VAL A 113 -13.32 21.72 0.24
C VAL A 113 -13.41 22.88 1.27
N GLU A 114 -12.38 22.99 2.12
CA GLU A 114 -12.33 23.97 3.22
C GLU A 114 -12.45 25.42 2.71
N GLU A 115 -11.81 25.76 1.60
CA GLU A 115 -11.89 27.07 0.97
C GLU A 115 -13.33 27.51 0.66
N TRP A 116 -14.25 26.57 0.46
CA TRP A 116 -15.67 26.82 0.20
C TRP A 116 -16.57 26.53 1.42
N GLY A 117 -15.96 26.44 2.62
CA GLY A 117 -16.66 26.21 3.87
C GLY A 117 -16.95 24.74 4.19
N GLY A 118 -16.28 23.82 3.50
CA GLY A 118 -16.34 22.39 3.76
C GLY A 118 -15.34 21.92 4.82
N LYS A 119 -15.15 20.60 4.91
CA LYS A 119 -14.26 19.96 5.88
C LYS A 119 -12.99 19.35 5.28
N TYR A 120 -12.90 19.26 3.94
CA TYR A 120 -11.78 18.59 3.30
C TYR A 120 -10.71 19.59 2.93
N GLN A 121 -9.49 19.33 3.37
CA GLN A 121 -8.32 20.10 2.97
C GLN A 121 -8.07 19.95 1.47
N SER A 122 -7.73 21.01 0.79
CA SER A 122 -7.33 20.98 -0.62
C SER A 122 -6.17 21.92 -0.88
N GLN A 123 -5.32 21.57 -1.84
CA GLN A 123 -4.20 22.38 -2.27
C GLN A 123 -4.00 22.29 -3.78
N ASP A 124 -3.94 23.45 -4.42
CA ASP A 124 -3.63 23.57 -5.82
C ASP A 124 -2.10 23.47 -6.01
N ILE A 125 -1.64 22.54 -6.85
CA ILE A 125 -0.22 22.25 -7.02
C ILE A 125 0.20 22.12 -8.48
N SER A 126 1.48 22.32 -8.73
CA SER A 126 2.16 21.81 -9.91
C SER A 126 3.35 20.96 -9.48
N ALA A 127 3.18 19.64 -9.49
CA ALA A 127 4.26 18.72 -9.16
C ALA A 127 5.48 18.89 -10.06
N LYS A 128 5.26 19.24 -11.34
CA LYS A 128 6.33 19.50 -12.33
C LYS A 128 7.18 20.71 -11.96
N LYS A 129 6.56 21.79 -11.48
CA LYS A 129 7.23 23.04 -11.11
C LYS A 129 7.56 23.14 -9.62
N GLY A 130 7.05 22.20 -8.80
CA GLY A 130 7.17 22.25 -7.34
C GLY A 130 6.29 23.31 -6.66
N MET A 131 5.35 23.92 -7.39
CA MET A 131 4.47 24.96 -6.84
C MET A 131 3.43 24.33 -5.91
N GLY A 132 3.21 24.95 -4.73
CA GLY A 132 2.18 24.54 -3.75
C GLY A 132 2.45 23.19 -3.08
N VAL A 133 3.59 22.55 -3.34
CA VAL A 133 3.91 21.22 -2.75
C VAL A 133 4.22 21.35 -1.27
N GLU A 134 4.93 22.41 -0.86
CA GLU A 134 5.23 22.67 0.55
C GLU A 134 3.95 22.97 1.33
N ASP A 135 3.06 23.79 0.76
CA ASP A 135 1.76 24.09 1.35
C ASP A 135 0.89 22.83 1.49
N LEU A 136 0.94 21.92 0.51
CA LEU A 136 0.29 20.61 0.61
C LEU A 136 0.84 19.81 1.80
N LEU A 137 2.15 19.77 1.97
CA LEU A 137 2.78 19.04 3.08
C LEU A 137 2.42 19.64 4.43
N GLU A 138 2.33 20.97 4.54
CA GLU A 138 1.86 21.63 5.76
C GLU A 138 0.40 21.28 6.08
N LYS A 139 -0.49 21.21 5.08
CA LYS A 139 -1.89 20.77 5.28
C LYS A 139 -1.96 19.31 5.74
N VAL A 140 -1.12 18.43 5.19
CA VAL A 140 -1.02 17.04 5.63
C VAL A 140 -0.55 16.96 7.10
N LEU A 141 0.43 17.76 7.48
CA LEU A 141 0.93 17.79 8.85
C LEU A 141 -0.10 18.35 9.82
N LEU A 142 -0.86 19.37 9.41
CA LEU A 142 -1.96 19.90 10.21
C LEU A 142 -3.03 18.83 10.47
N GLU A 143 -3.39 18.07 9.45
CA GLU A 143 -4.32 16.94 9.60
C GLU A 143 -3.75 15.87 10.52
N ALA A 144 -2.45 15.57 10.42
CA ALA A 144 -1.77 14.61 11.29
C ALA A 144 -1.76 15.08 12.77
N GLU A 145 -1.59 16.36 13.03
CA GLU A 145 -1.68 16.93 14.39
C GLU A 145 -3.08 16.76 14.98
N MET A 146 -4.14 16.94 14.17
CA MET A 146 -5.52 16.72 14.63
C MET A 146 -5.81 15.27 14.99
N LEU A 147 -5.12 14.32 14.36
CA LEU A 147 -5.25 12.87 14.65
C LEU A 147 -4.53 12.45 15.94
N ASP A 148 -3.66 13.28 16.50
CA ASP A 148 -2.86 12.98 17.71
C ASP A 148 -2.17 11.60 17.65
N LEU A 149 -1.48 11.33 16.52
CA LEU A 149 -0.85 10.05 16.23
C LEU A 149 0.24 9.74 17.25
N LYS A 150 0.19 8.54 17.84
CA LYS A 150 1.13 8.09 18.88
C LYS A 150 1.63 6.70 18.60
N ALA A 151 2.93 6.48 18.86
CA ALA A 151 3.54 5.17 18.85
C ALA A 151 4.57 5.05 19.97
N ASN A 152 4.76 3.82 20.47
CA ASN A 152 5.79 3.54 21.48
C ASN A 152 6.96 2.81 20.81
N PRO A 153 8.14 3.42 20.66
CA PRO A 153 9.30 2.76 20.07
C PRO A 153 9.91 1.67 20.98
N ASP A 154 9.69 1.75 22.31
CA ASP A 154 10.31 0.86 23.30
C ASP A 154 9.54 -0.44 23.51
N ARG A 155 9.14 -1.09 22.42
CA ARG A 155 8.47 -2.41 22.43
C ARG A 155 8.85 -3.23 21.20
N ASN A 156 8.49 -4.51 21.19
CA ASN A 156 8.61 -5.38 20.03
C ASN A 156 7.85 -4.80 18.85
N ALA A 157 8.49 -4.78 17.69
CA ALA A 157 7.91 -4.18 16.49
C ALA A 157 6.68 -4.93 16.03
N THR A 158 5.70 -4.14 15.59
CA THR A 158 4.52 -4.60 14.86
C THR A 158 4.29 -3.67 13.67
N GLY A 159 3.72 -4.18 12.60
CA GLY A 159 3.43 -3.39 11.41
C GLY A 159 2.84 -4.24 10.30
N SER A 160 2.96 -3.76 9.08
CA SER A 160 2.35 -4.40 7.91
C SER A 160 3.39 -4.72 6.84
N ILE A 161 3.15 -5.81 6.12
CA ILE A 161 3.89 -6.16 4.90
C ILE A 161 3.31 -5.32 3.77
N ILE A 162 4.14 -4.48 3.18
CA ILE A 162 3.74 -3.67 2.03
C ILE A 162 3.81 -4.50 0.76
N GLU A 163 4.93 -5.19 0.58
CA GLU A 163 5.17 -6.05 -0.58
C GLU A 163 6.19 -7.12 -0.26
N SER A 164 6.14 -8.24 -0.98
CA SER A 164 7.15 -9.28 -0.89
C SER A 164 7.55 -9.79 -2.27
N SER A 165 8.80 -10.20 -2.39
CA SER A 165 9.36 -10.73 -3.64
C SER A 165 10.43 -11.77 -3.35
N LEU A 166 10.76 -12.55 -4.39
CA LEU A 166 11.88 -13.46 -4.37
C LEU A 166 13.04 -12.91 -5.21
N ASP A 167 14.04 -12.36 -4.54
CA ASP A 167 15.28 -11.92 -5.19
C ASP A 167 16.21 -13.10 -5.45
N LYS A 168 16.77 -13.20 -6.67
CA LYS A 168 17.65 -14.32 -7.10
C LYS A 168 18.94 -14.43 -6.27
N GLY A 169 19.42 -13.32 -5.70
CA GLY A 169 20.66 -13.29 -4.91
C GLY A 169 20.43 -13.23 -3.40
N ARG A 170 19.36 -12.58 -2.97
CA ARG A 170 19.08 -12.29 -1.56
C ARG A 170 18.04 -13.23 -0.94
N GLY A 171 17.33 -14.03 -1.75
CA GLY A 171 16.22 -14.88 -1.32
C GLY A 171 14.91 -14.10 -1.13
N TYR A 172 14.12 -14.50 -0.17
CA TYR A 172 12.86 -13.80 0.13
C TYR A 172 13.14 -12.43 0.75
N VAL A 173 12.51 -11.42 0.18
CA VAL A 173 12.63 -10.02 0.53
C VAL A 173 11.24 -9.47 0.80
N ALA A 174 11.06 -8.81 1.93
CA ALA A 174 9.80 -8.17 2.26
C ALA A 174 10.02 -6.70 2.59
N THR A 175 9.23 -5.82 1.99
CA THR A 175 9.12 -4.42 2.39
C THR A 175 8.08 -4.33 3.50
N VAL A 176 8.50 -3.90 4.67
CA VAL A 176 7.64 -3.74 5.84
C VAL A 176 7.48 -2.26 6.19
N LEU A 177 6.34 -1.91 6.76
CA LEU A 177 6.12 -0.62 7.41
C LEU A 177 5.89 -0.87 8.90
N VAL A 178 6.76 -0.33 9.74
CA VAL A 178 6.63 -0.44 11.20
C VAL A 178 5.53 0.51 11.66
N SER A 179 4.52 -0.02 12.35
CA SER A 179 3.44 0.81 12.93
C SER A 179 3.74 1.15 14.38
N ASN A 180 4.38 0.24 15.12
CA ASN A 180 4.69 0.42 16.54
C ASN A 180 5.91 -0.41 16.92
N GLY A 181 6.64 0.01 17.95
CA GLY A 181 7.87 -0.65 18.37
C GLY A 181 9.05 -0.32 17.46
N THR A 182 10.18 -0.98 17.70
CA THR A 182 11.39 -0.84 16.89
C THR A 182 11.82 -2.22 16.39
N LEU A 183 11.90 -2.38 15.07
CA LEU A 183 12.41 -3.59 14.42
C LEU A 183 13.93 -3.51 14.33
N LYS A 184 14.62 -4.57 14.75
CA LYS A 184 16.08 -4.65 14.77
C LYS A 184 16.61 -5.85 13.98
N VAL A 185 17.82 -5.72 13.46
CA VAL A 185 18.55 -6.87 12.92
C VAL A 185 18.77 -7.89 14.02
N GLY A 186 18.39 -9.15 13.75
CA GLY A 186 18.44 -10.24 14.72
C GLY A 186 17.07 -10.62 15.29
N ASP A 187 16.07 -9.76 15.20
CA ASP A 187 14.71 -10.05 15.63
C ASP A 187 14.08 -11.20 14.83
N ILE A 188 13.17 -11.92 15.46
CA ILE A 188 12.39 -12.96 14.81
C ILE A 188 11.06 -12.36 14.41
N VAL A 189 10.85 -12.23 13.10
CA VAL A 189 9.62 -11.69 12.52
C VAL A 189 8.71 -12.83 12.10
N LEU A 190 7.44 -12.72 12.46
CA LEU A 190 6.34 -13.58 12.05
C LEU A 190 5.35 -12.74 11.24
N ALA A 191 5.07 -13.14 10.01
CA ALA A 191 4.10 -12.50 9.12
C ALA A 191 3.29 -13.55 8.36
N GLY A 192 1.96 -13.54 8.51
CA GLY A 192 1.11 -14.56 7.92
C GLY A 192 1.52 -15.98 8.33
N THR A 193 1.87 -16.80 7.35
CA THR A 193 2.43 -18.14 7.48
C THR A 193 3.95 -18.20 7.31
N SER A 194 4.61 -17.06 7.18
CA SER A 194 6.07 -16.95 7.04
C SER A 194 6.69 -16.38 8.31
N TYR A 195 7.87 -16.88 8.65
CA TYR A 195 8.65 -16.31 9.76
C TYR A 195 10.14 -16.38 9.43
N GLY A 196 10.94 -15.69 10.21
CA GLY A 196 12.40 -15.81 10.10
C GLY A 196 13.14 -14.76 10.91
N ARG A 197 14.43 -14.98 11.08
CA ARG A 197 15.31 -14.04 11.74
C ARG A 197 15.80 -12.98 10.77
N VAL A 198 15.62 -11.73 11.11
CA VAL A 198 16.09 -10.59 10.32
C VAL A 198 17.60 -10.63 10.19
N LYS A 199 18.11 -10.98 9.03
CA LYS A 199 19.55 -11.05 8.72
C LYS A 199 20.14 -9.70 8.35
N ALA A 200 19.37 -8.89 7.64
CA ALA A 200 19.72 -7.55 7.24
C ALA A 200 18.47 -6.73 6.95
N MET A 201 18.58 -5.43 7.12
CA MET A 201 17.57 -4.47 6.73
C MET A 201 18.18 -3.36 5.88
N PHE A 202 17.39 -2.82 4.97
CA PHE A 202 17.79 -1.71 4.11
C PHE A 202 16.67 -0.66 4.06
N ASN A 203 17.07 0.60 3.90
CA ASN A 203 16.14 1.69 3.65
C ASN A 203 15.74 1.74 2.16
N GLU A 204 14.89 2.69 1.79
CA GLU A 204 14.44 2.94 0.41
C GLU A 204 15.57 3.34 -0.56
N ARG A 205 16.73 3.71 -0.04
CA ARG A 205 17.95 4.02 -0.81
C ARG A 205 18.90 2.82 -0.92
N ASN A 206 18.43 1.63 -0.53
CA ASN A 206 19.20 0.40 -0.48
C ASN A 206 20.46 0.49 0.43
N GLN A 207 20.44 1.36 1.43
CA GLN A 207 21.48 1.48 2.44
C GLN A 207 21.14 0.58 3.62
N ARG A 208 22.15 -0.12 4.15
CA ARG A 208 21.98 -1.01 5.28
C ARG A 208 21.66 -0.23 6.56
N ILE A 209 20.58 -0.61 7.23
CA ILE A 209 20.17 -0.06 8.52
C ILE A 209 20.19 -1.15 9.60
N LYS A 210 20.31 -0.75 10.85
CA LYS A 210 20.34 -1.69 12.00
C LYS A 210 18.99 -1.81 12.66
N GLU A 211 18.18 -0.75 12.62
CA GLU A 211 16.87 -0.66 13.23
C GLU A 211 15.93 0.21 12.38
N ALA A 212 14.64 -0.01 12.54
CA ALA A 212 13.57 0.79 11.95
C ALA A 212 12.50 1.03 13.02
N GLY A 213 12.22 2.30 13.31
CA GLY A 213 11.23 2.75 14.29
C GLY A 213 9.83 2.88 13.71
N PRO A 214 8.88 3.42 14.50
CA PRO A 214 7.52 3.67 14.05
C PRO A 214 7.47 4.56 12.81
N SER A 215 6.57 4.22 11.88
CA SER A 215 6.38 4.86 10.57
C SER A 215 7.58 4.77 9.63
N GLU A 216 8.60 3.97 9.93
CA GLU A 216 9.74 3.77 9.05
C GLU A 216 9.54 2.53 8.18
N PRO A 217 9.68 2.65 6.84
CA PRO A 217 9.70 1.50 5.95
C PRO A 217 11.08 0.84 5.96
N ALA A 218 11.12 -0.48 5.90
CA ALA A 218 12.35 -1.25 5.81
C ALA A 218 12.21 -2.44 4.86
N LEU A 219 13.25 -2.68 4.07
CA LEU A 219 13.41 -3.89 3.29
C LEU A 219 14.08 -4.94 4.18
N VAL A 220 13.39 -6.04 4.45
CA VAL A 220 13.81 -7.09 5.39
C VAL A 220 14.25 -8.33 4.64
N LEU A 221 15.39 -8.89 5.04
CA LEU A 221 15.92 -10.16 4.56
C LEU A 221 15.98 -11.19 5.69
N GLY A 222 15.68 -12.43 5.38
CA GLY A 222 15.87 -13.55 6.32
C GLY A 222 14.62 -14.36 6.61
N LEU A 223 13.49 -14.00 6.00
CA LEU A 223 12.25 -14.78 6.09
C LEU A 223 12.39 -16.12 5.35
N ASN A 224 11.68 -17.14 5.81
CA ASN A 224 11.68 -18.48 5.21
C ASN A 224 10.73 -18.62 4.00
N GLY A 225 9.90 -17.60 3.76
CA GLY A 225 8.94 -17.54 2.67
C GLY A 225 8.58 -16.09 2.33
N ALA A 226 7.76 -15.89 1.31
CA ALA A 226 7.17 -14.60 0.99
C ALA A 226 5.85 -14.44 1.75
N PRO A 227 5.75 -13.56 2.76
CA PRO A 227 4.47 -13.24 3.37
C PRO A 227 3.59 -12.53 2.36
N ALA A 228 2.27 -12.67 2.47
CA ALA A 228 1.35 -11.96 1.61
C ALA A 228 1.40 -10.46 1.87
N ALA A 229 1.30 -9.68 0.80
CA ALA A 229 1.20 -8.24 0.92
C ALA A 229 -0.09 -7.86 1.67
N GLY A 230 0.02 -6.98 2.67
CA GLY A 230 -1.08 -6.63 3.58
C GLY A 230 -1.13 -7.46 4.87
N ASP A 231 -0.33 -8.53 5.00
CA ASP A 231 -0.20 -9.24 6.26
C ASP A 231 0.36 -8.35 7.36
N THR A 232 -0.13 -8.54 8.58
CA THR A 232 0.50 -7.94 9.76
C THR A 232 1.71 -8.76 10.18
N PHE A 233 2.80 -8.08 10.54
CA PHE A 233 3.94 -8.73 11.14
C PHE A 233 4.07 -8.39 12.62
N HIS A 234 4.67 -9.32 13.36
CA HIS A 234 5.00 -9.17 14.77
C HIS A 234 6.40 -9.71 15.03
N VAL A 235 7.15 -9.04 15.91
CA VAL A 235 8.37 -9.59 16.48
C VAL A 235 7.99 -10.50 17.64
N VAL A 236 8.48 -11.74 17.61
CA VAL A 236 8.27 -12.77 18.64
C VAL A 236 9.58 -13.09 19.37
N GLU A 237 9.49 -13.68 20.55
CA GLU A 237 10.66 -13.88 21.42
C GLU A 237 11.53 -15.07 21.00
N SER A 238 10.95 -16.08 20.36
CA SER A 238 11.67 -17.30 20.00
C SER A 238 11.28 -17.87 18.64
N ASP A 239 12.22 -18.57 18.00
CA ASP A 239 11.98 -19.32 16.77
C ASP A 239 10.95 -20.44 16.99
N GLN A 240 10.91 -21.02 18.20
CA GLN A 240 9.94 -22.06 18.56
C GLN A 240 8.51 -21.51 18.55
N GLU A 241 8.29 -20.36 19.19
CA GLU A 241 7.00 -19.67 19.20
C GLU A 241 6.53 -19.34 17.79
N ALA A 242 7.41 -18.74 16.97
CA ALA A 242 7.13 -18.43 15.58
C ALA A 242 6.67 -19.67 14.80
N ARG A 243 7.38 -20.78 14.96
CA ARG A 243 7.08 -22.06 14.29
C ARG A 243 5.75 -22.65 14.72
N GLU A 244 5.45 -22.62 16.02
CA GLU A 244 4.18 -23.15 16.54
C GLU A 244 2.98 -22.36 16.01
N ILE A 245 3.08 -21.02 15.99
CA ILE A 245 2.03 -20.14 15.44
C ILE A 245 1.87 -20.38 13.94
N THR A 246 2.97 -20.46 13.19
CA THR A 246 2.95 -20.71 11.74
C THR A 246 2.27 -22.05 11.43
N ASN A 247 2.65 -23.13 12.10
CA ASN A 247 2.05 -24.44 11.89
C ASN A 247 0.52 -24.41 12.13
N LYS A 248 0.06 -23.72 13.18
CA LYS A 248 -1.37 -23.57 13.45
C LYS A 248 -2.08 -22.78 12.36
N ARG A 249 -1.48 -21.69 11.88
CA ARG A 249 -2.04 -20.89 10.79
C ARG A 249 -2.13 -21.66 9.49
N GLU A 250 -1.09 -22.43 9.15
CA GLU A 250 -1.08 -23.30 7.96
C GLU A 250 -2.15 -24.40 8.05
N GLN A 251 -2.33 -25.01 9.23
CA GLN A 251 -3.38 -25.99 9.43
C GLN A 251 -4.76 -25.39 9.22
N LEU A 252 -5.04 -24.23 9.83
CA LEU A 252 -6.31 -23.52 9.64
C LEU A 252 -6.56 -23.14 8.20
N ALA A 253 -5.53 -22.64 7.50
CA ALA A 253 -5.63 -22.29 6.08
C ALA A 253 -5.97 -23.52 5.21
N ARG A 254 -5.35 -24.69 5.49
CA ARG A 254 -5.66 -25.95 4.81
C ARG A 254 -7.10 -26.39 5.08
N GLU A 255 -7.55 -26.33 6.34
CA GLU A 255 -8.92 -26.70 6.72
C GLU A 255 -9.95 -25.78 6.06
N GLN A 256 -9.69 -24.47 5.99
CA GLN A 256 -10.52 -23.51 5.30
C GLN A 256 -10.54 -23.76 3.78
N GLY A 257 -9.38 -24.01 3.17
CA GLY A 257 -9.28 -24.36 1.75
C GLY A 257 -10.07 -25.63 1.40
N LEU A 258 -10.03 -26.65 2.24
CA LEU A 258 -10.85 -27.87 2.05
C LEU A 258 -12.35 -27.60 2.16
N ARG A 259 -12.78 -26.67 3.04
CA ARG A 259 -14.21 -26.29 3.18
C ARG A 259 -14.71 -25.43 2.04
N THR A 260 -13.86 -24.59 1.48
CA THR A 260 -14.21 -23.68 0.35
C THR A 260 -14.13 -24.37 -1.00
N GLN A 261 -13.43 -25.49 -1.13
CA GLN A 261 -13.53 -26.32 -2.33
C GLN A 261 -14.98 -26.78 -2.48
N LYS A 262 -15.70 -26.17 -3.42
CA LYS A 262 -17.02 -26.65 -3.84
C LYS A 262 -16.86 -28.11 -4.31
N ILE A 263 -17.33 -29.06 -3.49
CA ILE A 263 -17.49 -30.43 -3.95
C ILE A 263 -18.51 -30.36 -5.07
N LEU A 264 -18.09 -30.62 -6.30
CA LEU A 264 -18.97 -30.74 -7.46
C LEU A 264 -20.03 -31.79 -7.11
N THR A 265 -21.25 -31.33 -6.87
CA THR A 265 -22.39 -32.23 -6.67
C THR A 265 -22.75 -32.90 -8.00
N LEU A 266 -23.31 -34.11 -7.94
CA LEU A 266 -23.77 -34.81 -9.14
C LEU A 266 -24.77 -33.98 -9.95
N ASP A 267 -25.58 -33.15 -9.28
CA ASP A 267 -26.52 -32.23 -9.93
C ASP A 267 -25.80 -31.11 -10.72
N GLU A 268 -24.70 -30.61 -10.19
CA GLU A 268 -23.88 -29.59 -10.86
C GLU A 268 -23.10 -30.18 -12.04
N LEU A 269 -22.63 -31.42 -11.89
CA LEU A 269 -22.06 -32.19 -13.00
C LEU A 269 -23.11 -32.46 -14.10
N GLY A 270 -24.32 -32.83 -13.69
CA GLY A 270 -25.44 -33.05 -14.63
C GLY A 270 -25.82 -31.77 -15.40
N ARG A 271 -25.85 -30.62 -14.74
CA ARG A 271 -26.05 -29.29 -15.37
C ARG A 271 -24.93 -28.94 -16.34
N ARG A 272 -23.68 -29.17 -15.98
CA ARG A 272 -22.50 -28.91 -16.83
C ARG A 272 -22.51 -29.79 -18.08
N ILE A 273 -22.87 -31.06 -17.95
CA ILE A 273 -23.01 -31.99 -19.07
C ILE A 273 -24.17 -31.57 -19.98
N ALA A 274 -25.30 -31.13 -19.44
CA ALA A 274 -26.47 -30.70 -20.19
C ALA A 274 -26.25 -29.37 -20.96
N LEU A 275 -25.37 -28.48 -20.46
CA LEU A 275 -25.00 -27.21 -21.11
C LEU A 275 -24.02 -27.43 -22.29
N GLY A 276 -23.42 -28.59 -22.45
CA GLY A 276 -22.48 -28.95 -23.52
C GLY A 276 -21.20 -28.12 -23.55
N ASN A 277 -20.06 -28.76 -23.81
CA ASN A 277 -18.73 -28.12 -24.04
C ASN A 277 -18.33 -27.02 -23.10
N PHE A 278 -18.33 -27.28 -21.78
CA PHE A 278 -17.65 -26.44 -20.81
C PHE A 278 -16.16 -26.75 -20.86
N GLN A 279 -15.38 -25.83 -21.42
CA GLN A 279 -13.91 -25.91 -21.38
C GLN A 279 -13.40 -24.98 -20.26
N GLU A 280 -12.69 -25.54 -19.29
CA GLU A 280 -11.97 -24.76 -18.30
C GLU A 280 -10.66 -24.24 -18.90
N LEU A 281 -10.42 -22.96 -18.82
CA LEU A 281 -9.14 -22.35 -19.18
C LEU A 281 -8.29 -22.20 -17.92
N ASN A 282 -7.33 -23.08 -17.75
CA ASN A 282 -6.38 -22.99 -16.63
C ASN A 282 -5.22 -22.06 -16.99
N ILE A 283 -5.10 -20.93 -16.30
CA ILE A 283 -4.06 -19.92 -16.53
C ILE A 283 -3.08 -19.92 -15.36
N ILE A 284 -1.78 -19.95 -15.65
CA ILE A 284 -0.72 -19.77 -14.67
C ILE A 284 -0.18 -18.35 -14.79
N VAL A 285 -0.39 -17.56 -13.76
CA VAL A 285 0.14 -16.19 -13.67
C VAL A 285 1.44 -16.21 -12.88
N LYS A 286 2.47 -15.52 -13.39
CA LYS A 286 3.76 -15.36 -12.73
C LYS A 286 4.17 -13.90 -12.82
N GLY A 287 4.64 -13.34 -11.71
CA GLY A 287 5.15 -11.96 -11.61
C GLY A 287 6.40 -11.90 -10.74
N ASP A 288 6.99 -10.75 -10.68
CA ASP A 288 8.18 -10.43 -9.87
C ASP A 288 7.84 -10.11 -8.42
N VAL A 289 6.63 -9.57 -8.20
CA VAL A 289 6.10 -9.23 -6.88
C VAL A 289 4.68 -9.74 -6.69
N ASP A 290 4.32 -10.02 -5.43
CA ASP A 290 3.03 -10.61 -5.05
C ASP A 290 1.85 -9.75 -5.49
N GLY A 291 1.90 -8.43 -5.26
CA GLY A 291 0.82 -7.53 -5.63
C GLY A 291 0.53 -7.44 -7.13
N SER A 292 1.55 -7.60 -8.00
CA SER A 292 1.34 -7.63 -9.46
C SER A 292 0.65 -8.92 -9.91
N VAL A 293 0.97 -10.06 -9.28
CA VAL A 293 0.32 -11.35 -9.54
C VAL A 293 -1.15 -11.31 -9.10
N GLU A 294 -1.43 -10.77 -7.92
CA GLU A 294 -2.79 -10.55 -7.40
C GLU A 294 -3.62 -9.70 -8.35
N ALA A 295 -3.13 -8.52 -8.73
CA ALA A 295 -3.83 -7.59 -9.62
C ALA A 295 -4.20 -8.22 -10.98
N LEU A 296 -3.28 -8.99 -11.57
CA LEU A 296 -3.52 -9.66 -12.83
C LEU A 296 -4.52 -10.83 -12.67
N SER A 297 -4.41 -11.59 -11.58
CA SER A 297 -5.32 -12.70 -11.29
C SER A 297 -6.77 -12.20 -11.11
N ASP A 298 -6.95 -11.12 -10.33
CA ASP A 298 -8.27 -10.50 -10.12
C ASP A 298 -8.89 -9.95 -11.41
N SER A 299 -8.04 -9.49 -12.34
CA SER A 299 -8.51 -8.99 -13.65
C SER A 299 -8.90 -10.10 -14.62
N LEU A 300 -8.46 -11.36 -14.38
CA LEU A 300 -8.74 -12.52 -15.23
C LEU A 300 -9.93 -13.35 -14.74
N ILE A 301 -10.36 -13.19 -13.51
CA ILE A 301 -11.51 -13.85 -12.87
C ILE A 301 -12.78 -13.03 -13.11
#